data_0884bc91182b0549701ec09841169fef
#
_entry.id   0884bc91182b0549701ec09841169fef
#
_cell.length_a   1.000
_cell.length_b   1.000
_cell.length_c   1.000
_cell.angle_alpha   90.00
_cell.angle_beta   90.00
_cell.angle_gamma   90.00
#
_symmetry.space_group_name_H-M   'P 1'
#
loop_
_entity.id
_entity.type
_entity.pdbx_description
1 polymer ?
#
loop_
_entity_poly.entity_id
_entity_poly.type
_entity_poly.pdbx_seq_one_letter_code
_entity_poly.pdbx_strand_id
1 'polypeptide(L)' 'GLTGAQHREATKALARLERRVGKAGDAVGRLQARLEEAAADPARVGELARLGRDLSAAQAEQAALEEQWLQAAQALED' A
#
# COMPACT_ATOMS: atom_id res chain seq x y z
N GLY A 1 1.29 -4.32 29.84
CA GLY A 1 1.10 -3.14 29.03
C GLY A 1 2.38 -2.42 28.67
N LEU A 2 2.26 -1.46 27.78
CA LEU A 2 3.39 -0.65 27.34
C LEU A 2 3.72 0.45 28.34
N THR A 3 5.03 0.76 28.49
CA THR A 3 5.42 1.97 29.19
C THR A 3 5.01 3.20 28.38
N GLY A 4 5.04 4.40 29.01
CA GLY A 4 4.76 5.64 28.29
C GLY A 4 5.67 5.86 27.08
N ALA A 5 6.98 5.55 27.19
CA ALA A 5 7.92 5.66 26.10
C ALA A 5 7.62 4.66 24.99
N GLN A 6 7.33 3.41 25.35
CA GLN A 6 6.96 2.37 24.38
C GLN A 6 5.65 2.71 23.64
N HIS A 7 4.69 3.25 24.37
CA HIS A 7 3.43 3.67 23.76
C HIS A 7 3.63 4.79 22.75
N ARG A 8 4.47 5.78 23.07
CA ARG A 8 4.78 6.88 22.14
C ARG A 8 5.47 6.36 20.87
N GLU A 9 6.43 5.45 21.04
CA GLU A 9 7.10 4.84 19.87
C GLU A 9 6.17 4.01 19.02
N ALA A 10 5.28 3.24 19.65
CA ALA A 10 4.28 2.46 18.92
C ALA A 10 3.30 3.35 18.16
N THR A 11 2.89 4.47 18.77
CA THR A 11 2.00 5.44 18.10
C THR A 11 2.68 6.08 16.89
N LYS A 12 3.97 6.43 17.00
CA LYS A 12 4.73 6.95 15.86
C LYS A 12 4.89 5.92 14.75
N ALA A 13 5.16 4.67 15.12
CA ALA A 13 5.29 3.57 14.16
C ALA A 13 3.97 3.35 13.41
N LEU A 14 2.85 3.39 14.12
CA LEU A 14 1.52 3.28 13.52
C LEU A 14 1.27 4.41 12.51
N ALA A 15 1.61 5.65 12.88
CA ALA A 15 1.45 6.80 12.00
C ALA A 15 2.29 6.66 10.72
N ARG A 16 3.52 6.15 10.82
CA ARG A 16 4.38 5.88 9.66
C ARG A 16 3.75 4.83 8.74
N LEU A 17 3.19 3.77 9.32
CA LEU A 17 2.50 2.73 8.56
C LEU A 17 1.25 3.26 7.86
N GLU A 18 0.47 4.11 8.53
CA GLU A 18 -0.70 4.75 7.93
C GLU A 18 -0.33 5.55 6.67
N ARG A 19 0.77 6.31 6.74
CA ARG A 19 1.26 7.06 5.58
C ARG A 19 1.70 6.14 4.44
N ARG A 20 2.37 5.04 4.77
CA ARG A 20 2.82 4.05 3.78
C ARG A 20 1.64 3.33 3.13
N VAL A 21 0.62 2.98 3.91
CA VAL A 21 -0.63 2.40 3.38
C VAL A 21 -1.29 3.38 2.40
N GLY A 22 -1.38 4.65 2.77
CA GLY A 22 -1.95 5.68 1.90
C GLY A 22 -1.19 5.81 0.57
N LYS A 23 0.14 5.86 0.63
CA LYS A 23 0.98 5.93 -0.59
C LYS A 23 0.86 4.67 -1.44
N ALA A 24 0.78 3.50 -0.81
CA ALA A 24 0.60 2.25 -1.53
C ALA A 24 -0.74 2.21 -2.27
N GLY A 25 -1.81 2.70 -1.64
CA GLY A 25 -3.13 2.82 -2.27
C GLY A 25 -3.11 3.77 -3.46
N ASP A 26 -2.41 4.91 -3.33
CA ASP A 26 -2.26 5.87 -4.43
C ASP A 26 -1.50 5.24 -5.62
N ALA A 27 -0.46 4.46 -5.35
CA ALA A 27 0.31 3.77 -6.39
C ALA A 27 -0.56 2.75 -7.14
N VAL A 28 -1.37 1.98 -6.41
CA VAL A 28 -2.33 1.04 -7.01
C VAL A 28 -3.30 1.79 -7.92
N GLY A 29 -3.87 2.89 -7.45
CA GLY A 29 -4.81 3.70 -8.24
C GLY A 29 -4.19 4.25 -9.52
N ARG A 30 -2.95 4.74 -9.45
CA ARG A 30 -2.24 5.24 -10.65
C ARG A 30 -1.97 4.13 -11.67
N LEU A 31 -1.58 2.94 -11.19
CA LEU A 31 -1.31 1.81 -12.08
C LEU A 31 -2.59 1.28 -12.72
N GLN A 32 -3.69 1.24 -11.98
CA GLN A 32 -5.00 0.87 -12.52
C GLN A 32 -5.40 1.83 -13.64
N ALA A 33 -5.25 3.14 -13.42
CA ALA A 33 -5.58 4.14 -14.43
C ALA A 33 -4.73 3.99 -15.70
N ARG A 34 -3.42 3.76 -15.54
CA ARG A 34 -2.50 3.54 -16.68
C ARG A 34 -2.87 2.28 -17.46
N LEU A 35 -3.22 1.23 -16.75
CA LEU A 35 -3.61 -0.04 -17.38
C LEU A 35 -4.89 0.15 -18.20
N GLU A 36 -5.88 0.85 -17.67
CA GLU A 36 -7.12 1.16 -18.36
C GLU A 36 -6.87 2.00 -19.62
N GLU A 37 -6.01 3.03 -19.51
CA GLU A 37 -5.63 3.88 -20.64
C GLU A 37 -4.92 3.07 -21.74
N ALA A 38 -3.97 2.22 -21.35
CA ALA A 38 -3.24 1.39 -22.30
C ALA A 38 -4.14 0.34 -22.96
N ALA A 39 -5.09 -0.22 -22.19
CA ALA A 39 -6.05 -1.19 -22.73
C ALA A 39 -7.00 -0.57 -23.77
N ALA A 40 -7.26 0.72 -23.67
CA ALA A 40 -8.13 1.44 -24.60
C ALA A 40 -7.39 1.94 -25.85
N ASP A 41 -6.08 1.82 -25.91
CA ASP A 41 -5.24 2.35 -27.00
C ASP A 41 -4.48 1.21 -27.69
N PRO A 42 -4.87 0.85 -28.95
CA PRO A 42 -4.17 -0.21 -29.68
C PRO A 42 -2.66 0.02 -29.84
N ALA A 43 -2.20 1.27 -29.86
CA ALA A 43 -0.78 1.60 -29.95
C ALA A 43 0.00 1.24 -28.69
N ARG A 44 -0.69 1.05 -27.55
CA ARG A 44 -0.08 0.79 -26.26
C ARG A 44 -0.27 -0.64 -25.74
N VAL A 45 -0.76 -1.53 -26.59
CA VAL A 45 -1.02 -2.94 -26.22
C VAL A 45 0.24 -3.63 -25.68
N GLY A 46 1.43 -3.25 -26.18
CA GLY A 46 2.69 -3.80 -25.71
C GLY A 46 3.05 -3.47 -24.28
N GLU A 47 2.39 -2.48 -23.66
CA GLU A 47 2.62 -2.10 -22.26
C GLU A 47 1.80 -2.92 -21.26
N LEU A 48 0.77 -3.63 -21.73
CA LEU A 48 -0.23 -4.26 -20.83
C LEU A 48 0.39 -5.29 -19.89
N ALA A 49 1.30 -6.12 -20.38
CA ALA A 49 1.90 -7.18 -19.57
C ALA A 49 2.73 -6.58 -18.41
N ARG A 50 3.54 -5.55 -18.70
CA ARG A 50 4.35 -4.89 -17.69
C ARG A 50 3.47 -4.16 -16.67
N LEU A 51 2.48 -3.40 -17.14
CA LEU A 51 1.56 -2.68 -16.25
C LEU A 51 0.78 -3.65 -15.38
N GLY A 52 0.37 -4.79 -15.90
CA GLY A 52 -0.31 -5.83 -15.11
C GLY A 52 0.59 -6.39 -14.00
N ARG A 53 1.88 -6.65 -14.31
CA ARG A 53 2.83 -7.11 -13.31
C ARG A 53 3.08 -6.05 -12.24
N ASP A 54 3.25 -4.80 -12.65
CA ASP A 54 3.49 -3.68 -11.73
C ASP A 54 2.27 -3.48 -10.80
N LEU A 55 1.06 -3.58 -11.35
CA LEU A 55 -0.17 -3.49 -10.55
C LEU A 55 -0.26 -4.63 -9.53
N SER A 56 0.03 -5.87 -9.94
CA SER A 56 0.02 -7.00 -9.02
C SER A 56 1.03 -6.82 -7.89
N ALA A 57 2.24 -6.34 -8.21
CA ALA A 57 3.26 -6.07 -7.20
C ALA A 57 2.82 -4.96 -6.24
N ALA A 58 2.22 -3.90 -6.77
CA ALA A 58 1.72 -2.78 -5.94
C ALA A 58 0.58 -3.22 -5.03
N GLN A 59 -0.32 -4.07 -5.52
CA GLN A 59 -1.41 -4.65 -4.71
C GLN A 59 -0.87 -5.54 -3.58
N ALA A 60 0.15 -6.34 -3.86
CA ALA A 60 0.79 -7.18 -2.86
C ALA A 60 1.46 -6.33 -1.76
N GLU A 61 2.15 -5.25 -2.16
CA GLU A 61 2.76 -4.32 -1.20
C GLU A 61 1.69 -3.64 -0.34
N GLN A 62 0.60 -3.19 -0.94
CA GLN A 62 -0.52 -2.59 -0.22
C GLN A 62 -1.08 -3.55 0.83
N ALA A 63 -1.31 -4.81 0.45
CA ALA A 63 -1.85 -5.83 1.36
C ALA A 63 -0.89 -6.10 2.52
N ALA A 64 0.43 -6.17 2.24
CA ALA A 64 1.44 -6.39 3.28
C ALA A 64 1.49 -5.21 4.27
N LEU A 65 1.41 -3.98 3.79
CA LEU A 65 1.41 -2.79 4.64
C LEU A 65 0.14 -2.69 5.48
N GLU A 66 -1.02 -3.02 4.91
CA GLU A 66 -2.29 -3.05 5.64
C GLU A 66 -2.24 -4.07 6.78
N GLU A 67 -1.63 -5.23 6.54
CA GLU A 67 -1.46 -6.26 7.57
C GLU A 67 -0.55 -5.75 8.70
N GLN A 68 0.56 -5.13 8.35
CA GLN A 68 1.47 -4.54 9.34
C GLN A 68 0.77 -3.45 10.15
N TRP A 69 -0.01 -2.59 9.48
CA TRP A 69 -0.78 -1.54 10.15
C TRP A 69 -1.78 -2.13 11.13
N LEU A 70 -2.51 -3.16 10.71
CA LEU A 70 -3.52 -3.82 11.55
C LEU A 70 -2.86 -4.42 12.80
N GLN A 71 -1.74 -5.12 12.65
CA GLN A 71 -1.00 -5.69 13.77
C GLN A 71 -0.51 -4.61 14.74
N ALA A 72 0.02 -3.50 14.22
CA ALA A 72 0.49 -2.38 15.03
C ALA A 72 -0.67 -1.70 15.78
N ALA A 73 -1.82 -1.55 15.13
CA ALA A 73 -3.01 -0.97 15.75
C ALA A 73 -3.54 -1.87 16.88
N GLN A 74 -3.58 -3.18 16.66
CA GLN A 74 -4.02 -4.15 17.67
C GLN A 74 -3.10 -4.14 18.89
N ALA A 75 -1.79 -4.04 18.68
CA ALA A 75 -0.81 -3.97 19.77
C ALA A 75 -1.03 -2.75 20.66
N LEU A 76 -1.52 -1.64 20.11
CA LEU A 76 -1.83 -0.44 20.90
C LEU A 76 -3.12 -0.58 21.72
N GLU A 77 -4.05 -1.41 21.28
CA GLU A 77 -5.31 -1.66 22.01
C GLU A 77 -5.10 -2.60 23.20
N ASP A 78 -4.12 -3.46 23.15
CA ASP A 78 -3.78 -4.41 24.22
C ASP A 78 -2.97 -3.70 25.31
#